data_bb4a085d7d70a177773ed7f7c8f90705
#
_entry.id   bb4a085d7d70a177773ed7f7c8f90705
#
_cell.length_a   1.000
_cell.length_b   1.000
_cell.length_c   1.000
_cell.angle_alpha   90.00
_cell.angle_beta   90.00
_cell.angle_gamma   90.00
#
_symmetry.space_group_name_H-M   'P 1'
#
loop_
_entity.id
_entity.type
_entity.pdbx_description
1 polymer ?
#
loop_
_entity_poly.entity_id
_entity_poly.type
_entity_poly.pdbx_seq_one_letter_code
_entity_poly.pdbx_strand_id
1 'polypeptide(L)'
;MLVEDNAAAAKRVIQYIKKIDSELEIVTFAEAGTAYAYAEKERISLFILDIQLADYKGTSLARQIRALPQYKYTPILFETALAGEELSAYRDVKC
;
A
#
# COMPACT_ATOMS: atom_id res chain seq x y z
N MET A 1 2.36 4.32 3.62
CA MET A 1 2.99 4.02 2.31
C MET A 1 1.94 3.48 1.36
N LEU A 2 1.92 3.99 0.16
CA LEU A 2 1.05 3.50 -0.90
C LEU A 2 1.92 2.92 -2.02
N VAL A 3 1.65 1.68 -2.40
CA VAL A 3 2.37 1.03 -3.50
C VAL A 3 1.35 0.75 -4.61
N GLU A 4 1.46 1.52 -5.68
CA GLU A 4 0.51 1.49 -6.79
C GLU A 4 1.22 1.96 -8.05
N ASP A 5 1.20 1.15 -9.09
CA ASP A 5 1.92 1.48 -10.34
C ASP A 5 1.10 2.36 -11.28
N ASN A 6 -0.20 2.50 -11.06
CA ASN A 6 -1.05 3.36 -11.89
C ASN A 6 -1.16 4.74 -11.23
N ALA A 7 -0.63 5.76 -11.90
CA ALA A 7 -0.59 7.10 -11.33
C ALA A 7 -1.99 7.67 -11.02
N ALA A 8 -2.97 7.40 -11.87
CA ALA A 8 -4.32 7.90 -11.65
C ALA A 8 -4.97 7.23 -10.44
N ALA A 9 -4.76 5.92 -10.29
CA ALA A 9 -5.28 5.19 -9.13
C ALA A 9 -4.60 5.68 -7.84
N ALA A 10 -3.29 5.88 -7.88
CA ALA A 10 -2.56 6.39 -6.71
C ALA A 10 -3.10 7.75 -6.30
N LYS A 11 -3.36 8.63 -7.26
CA LYS A 11 -3.87 9.96 -6.99
C LYS A 11 -5.24 9.89 -6.32
N ARG A 12 -6.12 9.00 -6.78
CA ARG A 12 -7.44 8.85 -6.18
C ARG A 12 -7.35 8.39 -4.73
N VAL A 13 -6.48 7.43 -4.46
CA VAL A 13 -6.28 6.92 -3.10
C VAL A 13 -5.77 8.03 -2.19
N ILE A 14 -4.78 8.78 -2.65
CA ILE A 14 -4.21 9.87 -1.89
C ILE A 14 -5.27 10.93 -1.57
N GLN A 15 -6.08 11.30 -2.56
CA GLN A 15 -7.14 12.28 -2.36
C GLN A 15 -8.15 11.80 -1.33
N TYR A 16 -8.51 10.52 -1.38
CA TYR A 16 -9.46 9.96 -0.44
C TYR A 16 -8.90 9.97 0.99
N ILE A 17 -7.65 9.56 1.15
CA ILE A 17 -7.00 9.54 2.46
C ILE A 17 -6.88 10.96 3.03
N LYS A 18 -6.54 11.93 2.19
CA LYS A 18 -6.40 13.32 2.62
C LYS A 18 -7.72 13.93 3.07
N LYS A 19 -8.85 13.41 2.60
CA LYS A 19 -10.16 13.84 3.12
C LYS A 19 -10.39 13.33 4.53
N ILE A 20 -9.83 12.18 4.86
CA ILE A 20 -9.99 11.59 6.19
C ILE A 20 -9.02 12.26 7.16
N ASP A 21 -7.78 12.44 6.75
CA ASP A 21 -6.75 13.05 7.57
C ASP A 21 -5.78 13.82 6.67
N SER A 22 -5.96 15.13 6.60
CA SER A 22 -5.18 15.98 5.68
C SER A 22 -3.72 16.12 6.09
N GLU A 23 -3.37 15.72 7.31
CA GLU A 23 -1.99 15.86 7.80
C GLU A 23 -1.17 14.60 7.65
N LEU A 24 -1.76 13.53 7.16
CA LEU A 24 -1.01 12.30 6.92
C LEU A 24 0.02 12.50 5.82
N GLU A 25 1.26 12.09 6.11
CA GLU A 25 2.30 12.03 5.10
C GLU A 25 2.20 10.71 4.35
N ILE A 26 2.11 10.79 3.02
CA ILE A 26 1.98 9.61 2.18
C ILE A 26 3.19 9.52 1.27
N VAL A 27 3.97 8.43 1.41
CA VAL A 27 5.02 8.12 0.45
C VAL A 27 4.46 7.11 -0.54
N THR A 28 4.77 7.29 -1.80
CA THR A 28 4.22 6.44 -2.86
C THR A 28 5.34 5.78 -3.64
N PHE A 29 5.09 4.55 -4.05
CA PHE A 29 6.00 3.79 -4.87
C PHE A 29 5.23 3.08 -5.97
N ALA A 30 5.85 2.98 -7.13
CA ALA A 30 5.25 2.27 -8.26
C ALA A 30 5.71 0.81 -8.32
N GLU A 31 6.77 0.46 -7.61
CA GLU A 31 7.37 -0.86 -7.69
C GLU A 31 7.57 -1.46 -6.31
N ALA A 32 7.42 -2.77 -6.23
CA ALA A 32 7.55 -3.49 -4.96
C ALA A 32 8.97 -3.44 -4.41
N GLY A 33 9.98 -3.57 -5.27
CA GLY A 33 11.36 -3.61 -4.82
C GLY A 33 11.79 -2.33 -4.12
N THR A 34 11.49 -1.18 -4.72
CA THR A 34 11.86 0.10 -4.13
C THR A 34 11.04 0.37 -2.87
N ALA A 35 9.78 -0.04 -2.86
CA ALA A 35 8.92 0.10 -1.68
C ALA A 35 9.48 -0.71 -0.51
N TYR A 36 9.87 -1.94 -0.76
CA TYR A 36 10.41 -2.80 0.28
C TYR A 36 11.70 -2.24 0.85
N ALA A 37 12.60 -1.77 -0.02
CA ALA A 37 13.87 -1.21 0.43
C ALA A 37 13.65 0.02 1.32
N TYR A 38 12.67 0.85 0.97
CA TYR A 38 12.32 2.01 1.79
C TYR A 38 11.74 1.58 3.13
N ALA A 39 10.85 0.57 3.12
CA ALA A 39 10.20 0.08 4.33
C ALA A 39 11.19 -0.52 5.32
N GLU A 40 12.27 -1.12 4.83
CA GLU A 40 13.30 -1.66 5.71
C GLU A 40 14.00 -0.59 6.53
N LYS A 41 14.13 0.61 5.98
CA LYS A 41 14.91 1.68 6.59
C LYS A 41 14.06 2.71 7.33
N GLU A 42 12.82 2.90 6.91
CA GLU A 42 11.95 3.92 7.48
C GLU A 42 10.84 3.26 8.27
N ARG A 43 10.21 4.04 9.14
CA ARG A 43 9.09 3.53 9.94
C ARG A 43 7.78 3.90 9.26
N ILE A 44 7.01 2.91 8.90
CA ILE A 44 5.73 3.07 8.20
C ILE A 44 4.60 2.65 9.15
N SER A 45 3.55 3.45 9.24
CA SER A 45 2.42 3.19 10.13
C SER A 45 1.26 2.47 9.46
N LEU A 46 1.18 2.53 8.13
CA LEU A 46 0.11 1.92 7.37
C LEU A 46 0.59 1.65 5.96
N PHE A 47 0.29 0.47 5.47
CA PHE A 47 0.57 0.10 4.07
C PHE A 47 -0.73 -0.04 3.31
N ILE A 48 -0.77 0.55 2.12
CA ILE A 48 -1.85 0.32 1.16
C ILE A 48 -1.18 -0.20 -0.10
N LEU A 49 -1.49 -1.42 -0.48
CA LEU A 49 -0.81 -2.11 -1.56
C LEU A 49 -1.79 -2.49 -2.66
N ASP A 50 -1.40 -2.24 -3.90
CA ASP A 50 -2.11 -2.79 -5.05
C ASP A 50 -1.86 -4.31 -5.05
N ILE A 51 -2.92 -5.07 -5.28
CA ILE A 51 -2.80 -6.53 -5.34
C ILE A 51 -1.88 -6.95 -6.48
N GLN A 52 -1.97 -6.26 -7.61
CA GLN A 52 -1.20 -6.60 -8.81
C GLN A 52 -0.33 -5.44 -9.23
N LEU A 53 0.96 -5.52 -8.95
CA LEU A 53 1.94 -4.54 -9.39
C LEU A 53 2.59 -5.02 -10.68
N ALA A 54 3.16 -4.08 -11.44
CA ALA A 54 3.79 -4.41 -12.71
C ALA A 54 4.97 -5.37 -12.53
N ASP A 55 5.73 -5.19 -11.45
CA ASP A 55 6.94 -5.97 -11.21
C ASP A 55 6.75 -7.11 -10.22
N TYR A 56 5.61 -7.16 -9.52
CA TYR A 56 5.48 -8.10 -8.42
C TYR A 56 4.03 -8.16 -7.92
N LYS A 57 3.69 -9.25 -7.24
CA LYS A 57 2.36 -9.36 -6.63
C LYS A 57 2.34 -8.65 -5.29
N GLY A 58 1.32 -7.83 -5.08
CA GLY A 58 1.16 -7.11 -3.82
C GLY A 58 1.00 -8.05 -2.64
N THR A 59 0.39 -9.21 -2.83
CA THR A 59 0.26 -10.19 -1.76
C THR A 59 1.61 -10.75 -1.33
N SER A 60 2.53 -10.94 -2.26
CA SER A 60 3.88 -11.38 -1.93
C SER A 60 4.66 -10.30 -1.21
N LEU A 61 4.50 -9.05 -1.66
CA LEU A 61 5.12 -7.91 -0.98
C LEU A 61 4.61 -7.82 0.46
N ALA A 62 3.31 -8.00 0.66
CA ALA A 62 2.72 -7.96 2.00
C ALA A 62 3.34 -9.00 2.92
N ARG A 63 3.55 -10.21 2.42
CA ARG A 63 4.19 -11.25 3.22
C ARG A 63 5.62 -10.88 3.61
N GLN A 64 6.36 -10.30 2.68
CA GLN A 64 7.74 -9.87 2.96
C GLN A 64 7.76 -8.75 3.99
N ILE A 65 6.85 -7.79 3.88
CA ILE A 65 6.74 -6.71 4.86
C ILE A 65 6.38 -7.29 6.23
N ARG A 66 5.41 -8.18 6.27
CA ARG A 66 4.95 -8.76 7.54
C ARG A 66 6.05 -9.59 8.22
N ALA A 67 6.99 -10.11 7.47
CA ALA A 67 8.12 -10.85 8.02
C ALA A 67 9.14 -9.95 8.70
N LEU A 68 9.11 -8.64 8.43
CA LEU A 68 9.98 -7.69 9.11
C LEU A 68 9.44 -7.46 10.53
N PRO A 69 10.27 -7.62 11.57
CA PRO A 69 9.77 -7.53 12.95
C PRO A 69 9.08 -6.22 13.28
N GLN A 70 9.55 -5.09 12.73
CA GLN A 70 8.95 -3.79 13.01
C GLN A 70 7.54 -3.65 12.45
N TYR A 71 7.12 -4.52 11.53
CA TYR A 71 5.80 -4.44 10.91
C TYR A 71 4.89 -5.61 11.29
N LYS A 72 5.20 -6.29 12.39
CA LYS A 72 4.43 -7.46 12.79
C LYS A 72 2.94 -7.15 12.99
N TYR A 73 2.63 -5.96 13.48
CA TYR A 73 1.25 -5.56 13.77
C TYR A 73 0.79 -4.35 12.97
N THR A 74 1.59 -3.88 12.02
CA THR A 74 1.23 -2.71 11.22
C THR A 74 0.11 -3.07 10.26
N PRO A 75 -0.95 -2.25 10.14
CA PRO A 75 -2.03 -2.55 9.20
C PRO A 75 -1.54 -2.55 7.76
N ILE A 76 -2.00 -3.53 7.01
CA ILE A 76 -1.75 -3.64 5.58
C ILE A 76 -3.10 -3.79 4.90
N LEU A 77 -3.43 -2.84 4.04
CA LEU A 77 -4.67 -2.85 3.27
C LEU A 77 -4.35 -3.12 1.82
N PHE A 78 -5.19 -3.90 1.16
CA PHE A 78 -5.07 -4.10 -0.27
C PHE A 78 -6.05 -3.22 -1.01
N GLU A 79 -5.59 -2.68 -2.12
CA GLU A 79 -6.42 -1.98 -3.08
C GLU A 79 -6.54 -2.86 -4.31
N THR A 80 -7.75 -3.00 -4.85
CA THR A 80 -7.94 -3.64 -6.14
C THR A 80 -8.39 -2.58 -7.13
N ALA A 81 -7.83 -2.64 -8.33
CA ALA A 81 -8.15 -1.69 -9.39
C ALA A 81 -9.31 -2.16 -10.24
N LEU A 82 -10.27 -2.88 -9.67
CA LEU A 82 -11.44 -3.30 -10.39
C LEU A 82 -12.34 -2.10 -10.66
N ALA A 83 -12.71 -1.92 -11.91
CA ALA A 83 -13.48 -0.77 -12.33
C ALA A 83 -14.80 -0.69 -11.56
N GLY A 84 -15.07 0.50 -11.03
CA GLY A 84 -16.34 0.77 -10.36
C GLY A 84 -16.46 0.27 -8.94
N GLU A 85 -15.42 -0.31 -8.40
CA GLU A 85 -15.50 -0.90 -7.07
C GLU A 85 -14.38 -0.45 -6.15
N GLU A 86 -13.83 0.71 -6.40
CA GLU A 86 -12.62 1.16 -5.75
C GLU A 86 -12.67 1.16 -4.24
N LEU A 87 -13.78 1.57 -3.68
CA LEU A 87 -13.85 1.70 -2.22
C LEU A 87 -14.18 0.39 -1.51
N SER A 88 -14.99 -0.44 -2.16
CA SER A 88 -15.36 -1.73 -1.56
C SER A 88 -14.24 -2.75 -1.68
N ALA A 89 -13.20 -2.44 -2.44
CA ALA A 89 -12.11 -3.37 -2.69
C ALA A 89 -11.03 -3.35 -1.64
N TYR A 90 -11.08 -2.45 -0.68
CA TYR A 90 -10.06 -2.38 0.37
C TYR A 90 -10.26 -3.51 1.36
N ARG A 91 -9.19 -4.19 1.69
CA ARG A 91 -9.22 -5.29 2.65
C ARG A 91 -7.99 -5.23 3.53
N ASP A 92 -8.21 -5.50 4.81
CA ASP A 92 -7.12 -5.63 5.76
C ASP A 92 -6.50 -7.02 5.63
N VAL A 93 -5.18 -7.07 5.54
CA VAL A 93 -4.44 -8.33 5.43
C VAL A 93 -4.04 -8.77 6.81
N LYS A 94 -4.57 -9.92 7.22
CA LYS A 94 -4.18 -10.54 8.48
C LYS A 94 -3.33 -11.75 8.15
N CYS A 95 -2.09 -11.68 8.54
CA CYS A 95 -1.15 -12.78 8.32
C CYS A 95 -0.82 -13.43 9.63
#